data_67a68d8a473785a4e76e1b9a85cea9b6
#
_entry.id   67a68d8a473785a4e76e1b9a85cea9b6
#
_cell.length_a   1.000
_cell.length_b   1.000
_cell.length_c   1.000
_cell.angle_alpha   90.00
_cell.angle_beta   90.00
_cell.angle_gamma   90.00
#
_symmetry.space_group_name_H-M   'P 1'
#
loop_
_entity.id
_entity.type
_entity.pdbx_description
1 polymer ?
#
loop_
_entity_poly.entity_id
_entity_poly.type
_entity_poly.pdbx_seq_one_letter_code
_entity_poly.pdbx_strand_id
1 'polypeptide(L)'
;MCDACNCHIWKGAVGRYAKEFEMRRSHSICGLGITLCLLLMVGGGFAQDSTFVPSVGQAGKDVVWVPTPQELVDTMLNMAKVTANDYVIDLGSGDGRTVITAAKRGATAKGIEYNPEMVELAKRNATKEGVTGKATFEKADLFESDFSKATVITMFLLPRINLELRPKILDMKPGTRVVSNSFDMELWKPDQTTNLTEGCSGWCTAYLWIVPAKVDGKWKLADGELILRQDFQNITGTLTTGGKTMDIVGKLDGEKISFNAAGTEYTGAVKGSTISGTRAAGGNWTASR
;
A
#
# COMPACT_ATOMS: atom_id res chain seq x y z
N MET A 1 34.68 3.69 -31.77
CA MET A 1 35.82 3.11 -31.08
C MET A 1 35.29 2.38 -29.86
N CYS A 2 35.37 1.07 -29.92
CA CYS A 2 34.99 0.16 -28.83
C CYS A 2 35.96 0.29 -27.67
N ASP A 3 35.46 -0.03 -26.46
CA ASP A 3 36.11 -0.95 -25.50
C ASP A 3 35.12 -1.11 -24.36
N ALA A 4 34.50 -2.21 -24.20
CA ALA A 4 34.87 -3.56 -23.81
C ALA A 4 35.02 -3.76 -22.29
N CYS A 5 34.08 -4.55 -21.76
CA CYS A 5 34.20 -5.58 -20.74
C CYS A 5 34.90 -5.27 -19.40
N ASN A 6 34.14 -5.45 -18.33
CA ASN A 6 34.70 -6.27 -17.26
C ASN A 6 33.62 -7.08 -16.53
N CYS A 7 33.52 -8.32 -16.90
CA CYS A 7 32.75 -9.38 -16.27
C CYS A 7 33.75 -10.15 -15.38
N HIS A 8 33.71 -10.01 -14.07
CA HIS A 8 34.42 -10.89 -13.12
C HIS A 8 33.37 -11.59 -12.23
N ILE A 9 32.95 -12.75 -12.64
CA ILE A 9 33.28 -14.11 -12.15
C ILE A 9 33.40 -14.17 -10.60
N TRP A 10 32.35 -14.64 -10.00
CA TRP A 10 32.42 -15.32 -8.70
C TRP A 10 32.25 -16.81 -8.92
N LYS A 11 33.42 -17.52 -9.03
CA LYS A 11 33.56 -18.96 -8.83
C LYS A 11 34.36 -19.17 -7.55
N GLY A 12 33.87 -19.97 -6.65
CA GLY A 12 34.69 -20.56 -5.61
C GLY A 12 33.99 -20.77 -4.29
N ALA A 13 33.38 -21.90 -4.08
CA ALA A 13 33.55 -22.76 -2.93
C ALA A 13 32.55 -23.92 -2.94
N VAL A 14 32.79 -24.91 -3.81
CA VAL A 14 32.30 -26.28 -3.60
C VAL A 14 33.53 -27.12 -3.34
N GLY A 15 33.66 -27.59 -2.13
CA GLY A 15 34.76 -28.47 -1.80
C GLY A 15 34.65 -29.11 -0.43
N ARG A 16 34.37 -30.40 -0.46
CA ARG A 16 34.72 -31.43 0.53
C ARG A 16 33.77 -31.61 1.74
N TYR A 17 32.99 -32.69 1.67
CA TYR A 17 33.00 -33.79 2.64
C TYR A 17 32.31 -35.01 2.00
N ALA A 18 33.11 -35.81 1.30
CA ALA A 18 32.83 -37.21 1.03
C ALA A 18 33.86 -38.02 1.86
N LYS A 19 33.40 -38.82 2.78
CA LYS A 19 34.11 -39.99 3.34
C LYS A 19 33.06 -41.01 3.76
N GLU A 20 32.97 -41.99 2.91
CA GLU A 20 33.13 -43.43 3.15
C GLU A 20 32.63 -43.93 4.52
N PHE A 21 31.58 -44.76 4.47
CA PHE A 21 31.42 -45.80 5.46
C PHE A 21 31.18 -47.13 4.77
N GLU A 22 32.22 -47.96 4.89
CA GLU A 22 32.39 -49.27 4.26
C GLU A 22 31.60 -50.36 5.00
N MET A 23 31.14 -51.27 4.22
CA MET A 23 30.37 -52.48 4.44
C MET A 23 31.03 -53.46 5.44
N ARG A 24 30.33 -53.93 6.43
CA ARG A 24 30.60 -55.22 7.07
C ARG A 24 29.45 -56.17 6.86
N ARG A 25 29.65 -57.15 5.97
CA ARG A 25 28.87 -58.38 5.89
C ARG A 25 29.17 -59.27 7.10
N SER A 26 28.17 -59.71 7.80
CA SER A 26 28.27 -60.92 8.60
C SER A 26 27.07 -61.84 8.28
N HIS A 27 27.37 -63.02 7.77
CA HIS A 27 26.43 -64.09 7.53
C HIS A 27 26.17 -64.82 8.84
N SER A 28 24.92 -65.10 9.14
CA SER A 28 24.56 -66.34 9.89
C SER A 28 23.18 -66.80 9.52
N ILE A 29 23.16 -68.02 9.08
CA ILE A 29 22.00 -68.83 8.66
C ILE A 29 21.44 -69.50 9.93
N CYS A 30 20.15 -69.51 10.14
CA CYS A 30 19.31 -70.67 10.43
C CYS A 30 17.94 -70.32 10.97
N GLY A 31 16.92 -70.99 10.51
CA GLY A 31 15.70 -71.22 11.29
C GLY A 31 14.38 -70.91 10.59
N LEU A 32 13.78 -71.91 10.00
CA LEU A 32 12.39 -71.97 9.52
C LEU A 32 11.38 -71.51 10.56
N GLY A 33 10.42 -70.71 10.09
CA GLY A 33 9.22 -70.42 10.85
C GLY A 33 8.25 -69.62 9.99
N ILE A 34 7.42 -70.32 9.17
CA ILE A 34 6.35 -69.70 8.39
C ILE A 34 5.22 -69.36 9.36
N THR A 35 5.01 -68.10 9.65
CA THR A 35 3.76 -67.58 10.22
C THR A 35 3.34 -66.40 9.34
N LEU A 36 2.31 -66.65 8.51
CA LEU A 36 1.64 -65.72 7.63
C LEU A 36 0.82 -64.74 8.48
N CYS A 37 1.40 -63.64 8.92
CA CYS A 37 0.67 -62.51 9.49
C CYS A 37 0.42 -61.49 8.38
N LEU A 38 -0.80 -61.51 7.80
CA LEU A 38 -1.32 -60.44 6.94
C LEU A 38 -1.52 -59.21 7.81
N LEU A 39 -0.47 -58.40 8.00
CA LEU A 39 -0.59 -57.04 8.50
C LEU A 39 -1.05 -56.17 7.33
N LEU A 40 -2.36 -55.85 7.30
CA LEU A 40 -2.89 -54.73 6.53
C LEU A 40 -2.16 -53.47 7.01
N MET A 41 -1.08 -53.12 6.34
CA MET A 41 -0.50 -51.80 6.41
C MET A 41 -1.50 -50.82 5.76
N VAL A 42 -2.44 -50.29 6.54
CA VAL A 42 -3.14 -49.08 6.20
C VAL A 42 -2.05 -48.00 6.22
N GLY A 43 -1.44 -47.80 5.06
CA GLY A 43 -0.57 -46.68 4.81
C GLY A 43 -1.42 -45.43 4.84
N GLY A 44 -1.61 -44.87 6.03
CA GLY A 44 -2.05 -43.50 6.18
C GLY A 44 -0.95 -42.63 5.55
N GLY A 45 -1.11 -42.30 4.29
CA GLY A 45 -0.34 -41.26 3.64
C GLY A 45 -0.62 -40.00 4.42
N PHE A 46 0.25 -39.62 5.33
CA PHE A 46 0.32 -38.24 5.80
C PHE A 46 0.67 -37.44 4.54
N ALA A 47 -0.35 -36.82 3.91
CA ALA A 47 -0.11 -35.74 2.98
C ALA A 47 0.72 -34.74 3.77
N GLN A 48 1.98 -34.64 3.45
CA GLN A 48 2.84 -33.60 3.97
C GLN A 48 2.28 -32.30 3.37
N ASP A 49 1.45 -31.63 4.14
CA ASP A 49 0.90 -30.32 3.82
C ASP A 49 2.13 -29.38 3.77
N SER A 50 2.74 -29.30 2.57
CA SER A 50 3.85 -28.40 2.35
C SER A 50 3.29 -26.98 2.44
N THR A 51 3.36 -26.40 3.64
CA THR A 51 2.95 -25.02 3.86
C THR A 51 3.72 -24.13 2.87
N PHE A 52 2.97 -23.47 1.99
CA PHE A 52 3.53 -22.52 1.03
C PHE A 52 4.41 -21.49 1.73
N VAL A 53 5.65 -21.36 1.26
CA VAL A 53 6.64 -20.37 1.70
C VAL A 53 7.06 -19.56 0.47
N PRO A 54 6.78 -18.26 0.42
CA PRO A 54 7.13 -17.44 -0.73
C PRO A 54 8.63 -17.18 -0.80
N SER A 55 9.15 -17.05 -2.04
CA SER A 55 10.50 -16.60 -2.31
C SER A 55 10.49 -15.14 -2.76
N VAL A 56 11.38 -14.32 -2.23
CA VAL A 56 11.55 -12.93 -2.68
C VAL A 56 11.90 -12.92 -4.17
N GLY A 57 11.15 -12.11 -4.94
CA GLY A 57 11.26 -12.06 -6.39
C GLY A 57 10.43 -13.10 -7.14
N GLN A 58 9.63 -13.93 -6.44
CA GLN A 58 8.70 -14.84 -7.14
C GLN A 58 7.70 -14.05 -7.99
N ALA A 59 7.34 -14.62 -9.13
CA ALA A 59 6.39 -14.01 -10.05
C ALA A 59 4.99 -13.88 -9.40
N GLY A 60 4.42 -12.69 -9.49
CA GLY A 60 2.99 -12.43 -9.27
C GLY A 60 2.27 -12.23 -10.60
N LYS A 61 1.04 -11.72 -10.58
CA LYS A 61 0.28 -11.41 -11.79
C LYS A 61 0.93 -10.27 -12.59
N ASP A 62 1.18 -9.14 -11.94
CA ASP A 62 1.65 -7.91 -12.58
C ASP A 62 2.98 -7.41 -12.00
N VAL A 63 3.35 -7.89 -10.81
CA VAL A 63 4.57 -7.56 -10.11
C VAL A 63 5.19 -8.80 -9.46
N VAL A 64 6.50 -8.80 -9.27
CA VAL A 64 7.19 -9.78 -8.43
C VAL A 64 6.90 -9.48 -6.95
N TRP A 65 6.78 -10.52 -6.12
CA TRP A 65 6.60 -10.31 -4.70
C TRP A 65 7.92 -9.88 -4.03
N VAL A 66 7.88 -8.73 -3.39
CA VAL A 66 8.94 -8.20 -2.52
C VAL A 66 8.29 -7.72 -1.22
N PRO A 67 8.68 -8.26 -0.07
CA PRO A 67 8.10 -7.84 1.20
C PRO A 67 8.57 -6.43 1.59
N THR A 68 7.64 -5.55 1.96
CA THR A 68 7.98 -4.26 2.56
C THR A 68 8.68 -4.48 3.91
N PRO A 69 9.84 -3.87 4.19
CA PRO A 69 10.46 -3.92 5.51
C PRO A 69 9.50 -3.47 6.61
N GLN A 70 9.54 -4.13 7.77
CA GLN A 70 8.57 -3.84 8.85
C GLN A 70 8.65 -2.39 9.32
N GLU A 71 9.84 -1.84 9.44
CA GLU A 71 10.07 -0.44 9.82
C GLU A 71 9.41 0.53 8.83
N LEU A 72 9.40 0.17 7.53
CA LEU A 72 8.74 0.99 6.52
C LEU A 72 7.21 0.84 6.59
N VAL A 73 6.69 -0.37 6.86
CA VAL A 73 5.26 -0.58 7.13
C VAL A 73 4.81 0.32 8.29
N ASP A 74 5.56 0.31 9.39
CA ASP A 74 5.26 1.14 10.55
C ASP A 74 5.31 2.63 10.21
N THR A 75 6.31 3.05 9.45
CA THR A 75 6.45 4.43 8.96
C THR A 75 5.28 4.85 8.07
N MET A 76 4.89 4.03 7.10
CA MET A 76 3.73 4.27 6.22
C MET A 76 2.43 4.45 7.01
N LEU A 77 2.16 3.56 7.97
CA LEU A 77 0.98 3.64 8.81
C LEU A 77 1.02 4.82 9.79
N ASN A 78 2.22 5.25 10.25
CA ASN A 78 2.40 6.47 11.05
C ASN A 78 2.15 7.72 10.22
N MET A 79 2.68 7.81 8.99
CA MET A 79 2.43 8.92 8.06
C MET A 79 0.94 9.06 7.78
N ALA A 80 0.24 7.95 7.54
CA ALA A 80 -1.20 7.91 7.36
C ALA A 80 -1.98 8.14 8.67
N LYS A 81 -1.32 8.24 9.83
CA LYS A 81 -1.95 8.40 11.16
C LYS A 81 -3.06 7.38 11.40
N VAL A 82 -2.78 6.11 11.09
CA VAL A 82 -3.77 5.03 11.21
C VAL A 82 -4.20 4.84 12.65
N THR A 83 -5.53 4.81 12.87
CA THR A 83 -6.21 4.65 14.16
C THR A 83 -7.24 3.52 14.11
N ALA A 84 -7.84 3.21 15.25
CA ALA A 84 -8.91 2.22 15.35
C ALA A 84 -10.20 2.57 14.56
N ASN A 85 -10.35 3.82 14.15
CA ASN A 85 -11.50 4.28 13.37
C ASN A 85 -11.29 4.11 11.85
N ASP A 86 -10.12 3.64 11.45
CA ASP A 86 -9.78 3.52 10.04
C ASP A 86 -10.20 2.18 9.43
N TYR A 87 -10.54 2.24 8.15
CA TYR A 87 -10.63 1.09 7.28
C TYR A 87 -9.46 1.14 6.29
N VAL A 88 -8.47 0.29 6.52
CA VAL A 88 -7.25 0.20 5.71
C VAL A 88 -7.45 -0.87 4.64
N ILE A 89 -7.16 -0.55 3.38
CA ILE A 89 -7.08 -1.55 2.32
C ILE A 89 -5.67 -1.55 1.74
N ASP A 90 -5.04 -2.73 1.71
CA ASP A 90 -3.71 -2.96 1.13
C ASP A 90 -3.85 -3.59 -0.25
N LEU A 91 -3.40 -2.88 -1.28
CA LEU A 91 -3.48 -3.32 -2.67
C LEU A 91 -2.22 -4.11 -3.04
N GLY A 92 -2.36 -5.41 -3.30
CA GLY A 92 -1.26 -6.35 -3.45
C GLY A 92 -0.68 -6.74 -2.08
N SER A 93 -1.52 -7.28 -1.19
CA SER A 93 -1.19 -7.44 0.23
C SER A 93 -0.12 -8.49 0.54
N GLY A 94 0.25 -9.33 -0.41
CA GLY A 94 1.30 -10.33 -0.24
C GLY A 94 1.08 -11.22 0.97
N ASP A 95 2.06 -11.29 1.87
CA ASP A 95 2.00 -12.10 3.10
C ASP A 95 1.15 -11.47 4.22
N GLY A 96 0.53 -10.32 3.96
CA GLY A 96 -0.42 -9.65 4.84
C GLY A 96 0.19 -8.76 5.92
N ARG A 97 1.52 -8.54 5.92
CA ARG A 97 2.20 -7.81 7.01
C ARG A 97 1.66 -6.40 7.26
N THR A 98 1.33 -5.65 6.21
CA THR A 98 0.77 -4.28 6.32
C THR A 98 -0.63 -4.33 6.94
N VAL A 99 -1.49 -5.23 6.45
CA VAL A 99 -2.85 -5.45 6.96
C VAL A 99 -2.84 -5.87 8.43
N ILE A 100 -1.97 -6.82 8.79
CA ILE A 100 -1.80 -7.32 10.16
C ILE A 100 -1.33 -6.19 11.08
N THR A 101 -0.36 -5.39 10.63
CA THR A 101 0.16 -4.26 11.42
C THR A 101 -0.91 -3.19 11.63
N ALA A 102 -1.72 -2.88 10.61
CA ALA A 102 -2.86 -1.97 10.75
C ALA A 102 -3.92 -2.51 11.74
N ALA A 103 -4.22 -3.82 11.66
CA ALA A 103 -5.15 -4.48 12.58
C ALA A 103 -4.66 -4.47 14.04
N LYS A 104 -3.35 -4.64 14.27
CA LYS A 104 -2.73 -4.49 15.62
C LYS A 104 -2.88 -3.08 16.18
N ARG A 105 -2.96 -2.06 15.34
CA ARG A 105 -3.25 -0.66 15.73
C ARG A 105 -4.73 -0.41 16.01
N GLY A 106 -5.55 -1.44 15.87
CA GLY A 106 -6.99 -1.40 16.11
C GLY A 106 -7.85 -1.09 14.88
N ALA A 107 -7.26 -0.77 13.74
CA ALA A 107 -7.99 -0.53 12.49
C ALA A 107 -8.70 -1.79 11.98
N THR A 108 -9.79 -1.64 11.25
CA THR A 108 -10.28 -2.68 10.36
C THR A 108 -9.43 -2.69 9.11
N ALA A 109 -8.88 -3.85 8.73
CA ALA A 109 -7.95 -3.90 7.61
C ALA A 109 -8.26 -5.07 6.67
N LYS A 110 -8.13 -4.83 5.36
CA LYS A 110 -8.36 -5.82 4.31
C LYS A 110 -7.19 -5.82 3.33
N GLY A 111 -6.71 -7.01 2.99
CA GLY A 111 -5.75 -7.23 1.92
C GLY A 111 -6.44 -7.71 0.66
N ILE A 112 -6.11 -7.13 -0.47
CA ILE A 112 -6.48 -7.59 -1.80
C ILE A 112 -5.24 -8.18 -2.44
N GLU A 113 -5.30 -9.48 -2.81
CA GLU A 113 -4.16 -10.20 -3.35
C GLU A 113 -4.64 -11.16 -4.45
N TYR A 114 -3.90 -11.21 -5.55
CA TYR A 114 -4.27 -12.05 -6.69
C TYR A 114 -3.87 -13.51 -6.50
N ASN A 115 -2.71 -13.76 -5.86
CA ASN A 115 -2.19 -15.11 -5.64
C ASN A 115 -2.93 -15.81 -4.48
N PRO A 116 -3.66 -16.90 -4.72
CA PRO A 116 -4.40 -17.60 -3.66
C PRO A 116 -3.51 -18.17 -2.56
N GLU A 117 -2.28 -18.60 -2.88
CA GLU A 117 -1.34 -19.14 -1.88
C GLU A 117 -0.85 -18.06 -0.93
N MET A 118 -0.64 -16.83 -1.45
CA MET A 118 -0.31 -15.66 -0.64
C MET A 118 -1.49 -15.26 0.26
N VAL A 119 -2.72 -15.32 -0.25
CA VAL A 119 -3.94 -15.07 0.55
C VAL A 119 -4.03 -16.05 1.73
N GLU A 120 -3.82 -17.33 1.49
CA GLU A 120 -3.83 -18.34 2.56
C GLU A 120 -2.66 -18.16 3.54
N LEU A 121 -1.49 -17.78 3.06
CA LEU A 121 -0.36 -17.40 3.91
C LEU A 121 -0.72 -16.21 4.81
N ALA A 122 -1.27 -15.15 4.24
CA ALA A 122 -1.68 -13.96 4.98
C ALA A 122 -2.74 -14.27 6.05
N LYS A 123 -3.71 -15.14 5.76
CA LYS A 123 -4.70 -15.63 6.73
C LYS A 123 -4.03 -16.39 7.89
N ARG A 124 -3.07 -17.31 7.58
CA ARG A 124 -2.30 -18.02 8.61
C ARG A 124 -1.49 -17.04 9.48
N ASN A 125 -0.86 -16.06 8.87
CA ASN A 125 -0.11 -15.02 9.57
C ASN A 125 -1.02 -14.21 10.50
N ALA A 126 -2.20 -13.79 10.03
CA ALA A 126 -3.18 -13.07 10.86
C ALA A 126 -3.69 -13.92 12.04
N THR A 127 -3.87 -15.22 11.84
CA THR A 127 -4.24 -16.17 12.90
C THR A 127 -3.12 -16.26 13.96
N LYS A 128 -1.87 -16.43 13.52
CA LYS A 128 -0.70 -16.47 14.40
C LYS A 128 -0.56 -15.21 15.24
N GLU A 129 -0.88 -14.06 14.65
CA GLU A 129 -0.79 -12.74 15.30
C GLU A 129 -2.07 -12.36 16.09
N GLY A 130 -3.10 -13.23 16.09
CA GLY A 130 -4.33 -13.04 16.88
C GLY A 130 -5.22 -11.89 16.40
N VAL A 131 -5.16 -11.50 15.11
CA VAL A 131 -5.87 -10.31 14.56
C VAL A 131 -6.96 -10.64 13.55
N THR A 132 -7.39 -11.89 13.45
CA THR A 132 -8.40 -12.34 12.47
C THR A 132 -9.75 -11.62 12.56
N GLY A 133 -10.08 -11.06 13.72
CA GLY A 133 -11.30 -10.26 13.90
C GLY A 133 -11.25 -8.90 13.22
N LYS A 134 -10.06 -8.43 12.79
CA LYS A 134 -9.84 -7.11 12.18
C LYS A 134 -9.07 -7.17 10.87
N ALA A 135 -8.30 -8.23 10.63
CA ALA A 135 -7.54 -8.46 9.40
C ALA A 135 -8.23 -9.50 8.54
N THR A 136 -8.60 -9.13 7.32
CA THR A 136 -9.22 -10.02 6.34
C THR A 136 -8.45 -9.98 5.02
N PHE A 137 -8.51 -11.05 4.25
CA PHE A 137 -7.81 -11.17 2.97
C PHE A 137 -8.71 -11.77 1.91
N GLU A 138 -8.70 -11.17 0.74
CA GLU A 138 -9.50 -11.59 -0.41
C GLU A 138 -8.61 -11.88 -1.61
N LYS A 139 -8.87 -13.04 -2.26
CA LYS A 139 -8.30 -13.29 -3.58
C LYS A 139 -9.10 -12.50 -4.60
N ALA A 140 -8.52 -11.43 -5.13
CA ALA A 140 -9.16 -10.59 -6.14
C ALA A 140 -8.13 -9.86 -7.00
N ASP A 141 -8.59 -9.39 -8.16
CA ASP A 141 -7.86 -8.44 -8.99
C ASP A 141 -8.04 -7.04 -8.42
N LEU A 142 -6.95 -6.35 -8.12
CA LEU A 142 -7.00 -5.00 -7.54
C LEU A 142 -7.64 -3.96 -8.49
N PHE A 143 -7.55 -4.18 -9.80
CA PHE A 143 -8.17 -3.27 -10.79
C PHE A 143 -9.70 -3.41 -10.81
N GLU A 144 -10.23 -4.63 -10.58
CA GLU A 144 -11.66 -4.93 -10.54
C GLU A 144 -12.28 -4.73 -9.14
N SER A 145 -11.44 -4.61 -8.10
CA SER A 145 -11.89 -4.54 -6.72
C SER A 145 -12.45 -3.16 -6.36
N ASP A 146 -13.53 -3.14 -5.56
CA ASP A 146 -14.03 -1.91 -4.96
C ASP A 146 -13.32 -1.62 -3.62
N PHE A 147 -12.53 -0.56 -3.61
CA PHE A 147 -11.86 -0.05 -2.41
C PHE A 147 -12.33 1.37 -2.02
N SER A 148 -13.43 1.85 -2.60
CA SER A 148 -13.95 3.21 -2.41
C SER A 148 -14.30 3.57 -0.95
N LYS A 149 -14.54 2.56 -0.11
CA LYS A 149 -14.87 2.72 1.32
C LYS A 149 -13.65 2.87 2.22
N ALA A 150 -12.43 2.65 1.70
CA ALA A 150 -11.22 2.78 2.50
C ALA A 150 -11.02 4.23 2.97
N THR A 151 -10.54 4.37 4.20
CA THR A 151 -10.03 5.64 4.72
C THR A 151 -8.54 5.76 4.54
N VAL A 152 -7.85 4.60 4.36
CA VAL A 152 -6.43 4.50 4.06
C VAL A 152 -6.22 3.43 3.00
N ILE A 153 -5.46 3.75 1.97
CA ILE A 153 -4.91 2.80 1.00
C ILE A 153 -3.42 2.65 1.25
N THR A 154 -2.94 1.40 1.26
CA THR A 154 -1.51 1.08 1.26
C THR A 154 -1.17 0.29 0.01
N MET A 155 0.04 0.47 -0.52
CA MET A 155 0.48 -0.23 -1.72
C MET A 155 2.01 -0.28 -1.85
N PHE A 156 2.49 -1.36 -2.45
CA PHE A 156 3.85 -1.49 -2.95
C PHE A 156 3.79 -2.09 -4.36
N LEU A 157 3.49 -1.24 -5.32
CA LEU A 157 3.22 -1.62 -6.71
C LEU A 157 4.14 -0.85 -7.65
N LEU A 158 4.28 -1.36 -8.90
CA LEU A 158 5.09 -0.69 -9.91
C LEU A 158 4.47 0.65 -10.35
N PRO A 159 5.29 1.63 -10.82
CA PRO A 159 4.82 2.94 -11.26
C PRO A 159 3.64 2.87 -12.23
N ARG A 160 3.70 1.98 -13.23
CA ARG A 160 2.61 1.78 -14.19
C ARG A 160 1.28 1.47 -13.52
N ILE A 161 1.30 0.60 -12.51
CA ILE A 161 0.09 0.20 -11.78
C ILE A 161 -0.44 1.36 -10.92
N ASN A 162 0.44 2.09 -10.25
CA ASN A 162 0.07 3.28 -9.49
C ASN A 162 -0.64 4.31 -10.38
N LEU A 163 -0.14 4.53 -11.60
CA LEU A 163 -0.73 5.44 -12.56
C LEU A 163 -2.09 4.95 -13.09
N GLU A 164 -2.25 3.66 -13.29
CA GLU A 164 -3.52 3.06 -13.72
C GLU A 164 -4.58 3.15 -12.61
N LEU A 165 -4.18 3.00 -11.34
CA LEU A 165 -5.06 3.14 -10.18
C LEU A 165 -5.36 4.61 -9.81
N ARG A 166 -4.48 5.54 -10.17
CA ARG A 166 -4.58 6.96 -9.77
C ARG A 166 -5.95 7.59 -10.05
N PRO A 167 -6.60 7.42 -11.21
CA PRO A 167 -7.94 7.98 -11.44
C PRO A 167 -8.96 7.46 -10.43
N LYS A 168 -8.97 6.14 -10.17
CA LYS A 168 -9.87 5.50 -9.23
C LYS A 168 -9.60 5.96 -7.78
N ILE A 169 -8.33 6.18 -7.43
CA ILE A 169 -7.94 6.72 -6.13
C ILE A 169 -8.40 8.19 -5.98
N LEU A 170 -8.26 9.02 -7.02
CA LEU A 170 -8.69 10.41 -7.01
C LEU A 170 -10.22 10.58 -6.95
N ASP A 171 -10.98 9.52 -7.25
CA ASP A 171 -12.44 9.48 -7.10
C ASP A 171 -12.90 9.05 -5.69
N MET A 172 -11.98 8.65 -4.81
CA MET A 172 -12.30 8.31 -3.43
C MET A 172 -12.72 9.55 -2.63
N LYS A 173 -13.25 9.31 -1.44
CA LYS A 173 -13.66 10.37 -0.54
C LYS A 173 -12.50 11.32 -0.23
N PRO A 174 -12.68 12.65 -0.36
CA PRO A 174 -11.66 13.61 0.06
C PRO A 174 -11.20 13.36 1.50
N GLY A 175 -9.89 13.42 1.73
CA GLY A 175 -9.28 13.08 3.01
C GLY A 175 -8.86 11.61 3.15
N THR A 176 -9.18 10.74 2.17
CA THR A 176 -8.57 9.41 2.10
C THR A 176 -7.06 9.54 1.98
N ARG A 177 -6.33 8.82 2.82
CA ARG A 177 -4.86 8.84 2.86
C ARG A 177 -4.34 7.66 2.06
N VAL A 178 -3.38 7.91 1.18
CA VAL A 178 -2.77 6.89 0.31
C VAL A 178 -1.29 6.86 0.61
N VAL A 179 -0.75 5.71 1.00
CA VAL A 179 0.69 5.54 1.22
C VAL A 179 1.26 4.47 0.30
N SER A 180 2.37 4.80 -0.33
CA SER A 180 3.08 3.91 -1.25
C SER A 180 4.52 3.72 -0.82
N ASN A 181 4.99 2.47 -0.89
CA ASN A 181 6.40 2.16 -0.78
C ASN A 181 7.09 2.45 -2.13
N SER A 182 8.11 3.29 -2.10
CA SER A 182 9.14 3.57 -3.12
C SER A 182 8.68 4.05 -4.49
N PHE A 183 7.44 3.85 -4.88
CA PHE A 183 6.93 4.28 -6.18
C PHE A 183 5.87 5.36 -6.04
N ASP A 184 6.07 6.47 -6.75
CA ASP A 184 5.19 7.63 -6.71
C ASP A 184 4.04 7.55 -7.74
N MET A 185 3.31 8.65 -7.90
CA MET A 185 2.23 8.82 -8.87
C MET A 185 2.55 9.91 -9.92
N GLU A 186 3.85 10.11 -10.22
CA GLU A 186 4.39 11.06 -11.20
C GLU A 186 3.90 12.51 -10.98
N LEU A 187 2.93 12.96 -11.81
CA LEU A 187 2.43 14.34 -11.77
C LEU A 187 1.71 14.65 -10.47
N TRP A 188 1.04 13.69 -9.86
CA TRP A 188 0.47 13.87 -8.54
C TRP A 188 1.57 13.75 -7.47
N LYS A 189 2.15 14.89 -7.12
CA LYS A 189 3.25 14.93 -6.13
C LYS A 189 2.74 14.59 -4.73
N PRO A 190 3.53 13.84 -3.93
CA PRO A 190 3.11 13.46 -2.57
C PRO A 190 3.03 14.69 -1.66
N ASP A 191 2.11 14.62 -0.69
CA ASP A 191 1.99 15.62 0.38
C ASP A 191 3.09 15.48 1.42
N GLN A 192 3.60 14.25 1.60
CA GLN A 192 4.75 13.95 2.48
C GLN A 192 5.60 12.83 1.89
N THR A 193 6.91 12.95 2.06
CA THR A 193 7.90 11.90 1.72
C THR A 193 8.76 11.62 2.94
N THR A 194 9.00 10.36 3.24
CA THR A 194 9.92 9.91 4.30
C THR A 194 10.84 8.85 3.74
N ASN A 195 12.14 8.98 4.03
CA ASN A 195 13.15 8.03 3.61
C ASN A 195 13.80 7.41 4.85
N LEU A 196 13.75 6.09 4.98
CA LEU A 196 14.43 5.39 6.08
C LEU A 196 15.91 5.24 5.74
N THR A 197 16.78 5.64 6.68
CA THR A 197 18.23 5.50 6.59
C THR A 197 18.76 4.31 7.36
N GLU A 198 17.95 3.78 8.29
CA GLU A 198 18.30 2.63 9.14
C GLU A 198 17.19 1.58 9.08
N GLY A 199 17.52 0.33 9.32
CA GLY A 199 16.55 -0.79 9.35
C GLY A 199 15.98 -1.17 7.99
N CYS A 200 16.49 -0.60 6.88
CA CYS A 200 15.99 -0.83 5.53
C CYS A 200 17.15 -0.85 4.54
N SER A 201 17.29 -1.94 3.78
CA SER A 201 18.39 -2.14 2.81
C SER A 201 17.97 -2.01 1.35
N GLY A 202 16.70 -1.68 1.07
CA GLY A 202 16.16 -1.49 -0.28
C GLY A 202 14.68 -1.14 -0.22
N TRP A 203 14.23 -0.28 -1.13
CA TRP A 203 12.82 0.15 -1.16
C TRP A 203 12.38 0.84 0.14
N CYS A 204 13.12 1.91 0.52
CA CYS A 204 13.07 2.53 1.84
C CYS A 204 12.34 3.87 1.88
N THR A 205 11.70 4.27 0.80
CA THR A 205 10.98 5.55 0.71
C THR A 205 9.48 5.33 0.87
N ALA A 206 8.85 6.07 1.76
CA ALA A 206 7.39 6.13 1.87
C ALA A 206 6.88 7.47 1.35
N TYR A 207 5.83 7.41 0.54
CA TYR A 207 5.10 8.56 0.02
C TYR A 207 3.69 8.58 0.57
N LEU A 208 3.20 9.76 0.93
CA LEU A 208 1.81 9.97 1.36
C LEU A 208 1.14 10.98 0.45
N TRP A 209 -0.08 10.67 0.02
CA TRP A 209 -1.03 11.58 -0.62
C TRP A 209 -2.32 11.63 0.18
N ILE A 210 -2.98 12.79 0.15
CA ILE A 210 -4.32 12.98 0.70
C ILE A 210 -5.24 13.30 -0.46
N VAL A 211 -6.25 12.46 -0.70
CA VAL A 211 -7.20 12.69 -1.80
C VAL A 211 -7.86 14.04 -1.63
N PRO A 212 -7.70 14.98 -2.58
CA PRO A 212 -8.25 16.32 -2.47
C PRO A 212 -9.74 16.35 -2.83
N ALA A 213 -10.46 17.29 -2.28
CA ALA A 213 -11.80 17.63 -2.76
C ALA A 213 -11.74 18.13 -4.21
N LYS A 214 -12.79 17.89 -4.98
CA LYS A 214 -12.92 18.38 -6.36
C LYS A 214 -13.53 19.76 -6.35
N VAL A 215 -12.73 20.78 -6.67
CA VAL A 215 -13.12 22.19 -6.61
C VAL A 215 -13.01 22.94 -7.93
N ASP A 216 -12.52 22.29 -8.98
CA ASP A 216 -12.38 22.93 -10.29
C ASP A 216 -13.68 23.56 -10.77
N GLY A 217 -13.61 24.76 -11.36
CA GLY A 217 -14.74 25.48 -11.94
C GLY A 217 -15.15 26.75 -11.19
N LYS A 218 -16.37 27.20 -11.43
CA LYS A 218 -16.94 28.45 -10.93
C LYS A 218 -17.73 28.24 -9.66
N TRP A 219 -17.49 29.15 -8.71
CA TRP A 219 -18.16 29.21 -7.41
C TRP A 219 -18.71 30.62 -7.18
N LYS A 220 -19.99 30.72 -6.84
CA LYS A 220 -20.68 31.98 -6.59
C LYS A 220 -20.48 32.38 -5.13
N LEU A 221 -20.08 33.64 -4.89
CA LEU A 221 -20.07 34.28 -3.60
C LEU A 221 -21.25 35.25 -3.50
N ALA A 222 -21.54 35.77 -2.28
CA ALA A 222 -22.61 36.75 -2.07
C ALA A 222 -22.38 38.06 -2.86
N ASP A 223 -21.12 38.45 -3.02
CA ASP A 223 -20.70 39.74 -3.65
C ASP A 223 -19.67 39.49 -4.78
N GLY A 224 -19.67 38.31 -5.40
CA GLY A 224 -18.70 38.03 -6.45
C GLY A 224 -18.63 36.58 -6.90
N GLU A 225 -17.46 36.21 -7.43
CA GLU A 225 -17.20 34.90 -8.02
C GLU A 225 -15.79 34.44 -7.63
N LEU A 226 -15.65 33.13 -7.36
CA LEU A 226 -14.37 32.42 -7.25
C LEU A 226 -14.27 31.42 -8.39
N ILE A 227 -13.28 31.58 -9.26
CA ILE A 227 -12.98 30.63 -10.34
C ILE A 227 -11.75 29.86 -9.94
N LEU A 228 -11.88 28.55 -9.83
CA LEU A 228 -10.78 27.64 -9.44
C LEU A 228 -10.36 26.79 -10.64
N ARG A 229 -9.07 26.61 -10.77
CA ARG A 229 -8.40 25.61 -11.61
C ARG A 229 -7.63 24.68 -10.68
N GLN A 230 -7.90 23.39 -10.79
CA GLN A 230 -7.31 22.39 -9.91
C GLN A 230 -6.33 21.50 -10.66
N ASP A 231 -5.12 21.38 -10.09
CA ASP A 231 -4.11 20.40 -10.47
C ASP A 231 -3.79 19.54 -9.23
N PHE A 232 -4.49 18.42 -9.10
CA PHE A 232 -4.50 17.56 -7.91
C PHE A 232 -4.84 18.34 -6.64
N GLN A 233 -3.91 18.45 -5.68
CA GLN A 233 -4.10 19.23 -4.47
C GLN A 233 -3.81 20.72 -4.65
N ASN A 234 -3.20 21.14 -5.75
CA ASN A 234 -2.88 22.54 -5.99
C ASN A 234 -4.04 23.24 -6.70
N ILE A 235 -4.29 24.49 -6.31
CA ILE A 235 -5.32 25.33 -6.91
C ILE A 235 -4.75 26.67 -7.32
N THR A 236 -5.21 27.14 -8.46
CA THR A 236 -5.00 28.52 -8.96
C THR A 236 -6.34 29.07 -9.44
N GLY A 237 -6.41 30.35 -9.75
CA GLY A 237 -7.63 30.93 -10.32
C GLY A 237 -7.77 32.38 -9.97
N THR A 238 -9.04 32.85 -9.87
CA THR A 238 -9.34 34.25 -9.57
C THR A 238 -10.45 34.38 -8.55
N LEU A 239 -10.35 35.37 -7.67
CA LEU A 239 -11.39 35.80 -6.77
C LEU A 239 -11.83 37.21 -7.17
N THR A 240 -13.11 37.35 -7.56
CA THR A 240 -13.73 38.66 -7.80
C THR A 240 -14.67 38.96 -6.65
N THR A 241 -14.45 40.09 -5.95
CA THR A 241 -15.31 40.57 -4.87
C THR A 241 -15.21 42.09 -4.81
N GLY A 242 -16.31 42.79 -4.50
CA GLY A 242 -16.38 44.26 -4.45
C GLY A 242 -15.91 44.92 -5.76
N GLY A 243 -16.14 44.29 -6.91
CA GLY A 243 -15.72 44.78 -8.24
C GLY A 243 -14.24 44.65 -8.55
N LYS A 244 -13.44 44.00 -7.69
CA LYS A 244 -12.01 43.75 -7.91
C LYS A 244 -11.76 42.28 -8.15
N THR A 245 -10.94 41.99 -9.16
CA THR A 245 -10.48 40.64 -9.46
C THR A 245 -9.04 40.48 -9.01
N MET A 246 -8.75 39.39 -8.29
CA MET A 246 -7.44 39.08 -7.71
C MET A 246 -7.07 37.65 -8.12
N ASP A 247 -5.83 37.42 -8.54
CA ASP A 247 -5.31 36.07 -8.73
C ASP A 247 -5.18 35.33 -7.40
N ILE A 248 -5.45 34.04 -7.42
CA ILE A 248 -5.27 33.17 -6.25
C ILE A 248 -4.33 32.01 -6.55
N VAL A 249 -3.57 31.64 -5.52
CA VAL A 249 -2.79 30.40 -5.45
C VAL A 249 -3.07 29.77 -4.10
N GLY A 250 -3.26 28.45 -4.10
CA GLY A 250 -3.61 27.75 -2.87
C GLY A 250 -3.47 26.25 -2.97
N LYS A 251 -3.98 25.57 -1.96
CA LYS A 251 -3.85 24.10 -1.81
C LYS A 251 -5.10 23.50 -1.13
N LEU A 252 -5.32 22.22 -1.44
CA LEU A 252 -6.28 21.33 -0.78
C LEU A 252 -5.55 20.33 0.11
N ASP A 253 -6.09 20.07 1.29
CA ASP A 253 -5.75 18.98 2.20
C ASP A 253 -7.06 18.23 2.52
N GLY A 254 -7.39 17.24 1.70
CA GLY A 254 -8.69 16.60 1.73
C GLY A 254 -9.82 17.59 1.44
N GLU A 255 -10.74 17.76 2.39
CA GLU A 255 -11.83 18.75 2.32
C GLU A 255 -11.38 20.18 2.67
N LYS A 256 -10.20 20.35 3.26
CA LYS A 256 -9.70 21.68 3.62
C LYS A 256 -9.15 22.39 2.39
N ILE A 257 -9.52 23.66 2.26
CA ILE A 257 -8.99 24.55 1.22
C ILE A 257 -8.31 25.75 1.87
N SER A 258 -7.15 26.11 1.34
CA SER A 258 -6.46 27.38 1.69
C SER A 258 -5.96 28.03 0.43
N PHE A 259 -6.08 29.36 0.32
CA PHE A 259 -5.52 30.13 -0.77
C PHE A 259 -5.21 31.56 -0.35
N ASN A 260 -4.31 32.23 -1.07
CA ASN A 260 -4.02 33.64 -0.92
C ASN A 260 -4.64 34.45 -2.06
N ALA A 261 -5.27 35.57 -1.74
CA ALA A 261 -5.76 36.56 -2.69
C ALA A 261 -5.27 37.95 -2.28
N ALA A 262 -4.38 38.54 -3.09
CA ALA A 262 -3.79 39.87 -2.84
C ALA A 262 -3.24 40.03 -1.41
N GLY A 263 -2.54 39.03 -0.88
CA GLY A 263 -1.92 39.04 0.46
C GLY A 263 -2.87 38.64 1.60
N THR A 264 -4.16 38.43 1.33
CA THR A 264 -5.10 37.90 2.33
C THR A 264 -5.23 36.39 2.21
N GLU A 265 -5.03 35.68 3.31
CA GLU A 265 -5.24 34.23 3.39
C GLU A 265 -6.72 33.92 3.61
N TYR A 266 -7.22 32.98 2.83
CA TYR A 266 -8.55 32.37 2.93
C TYR A 266 -8.38 30.90 3.30
N THR A 267 -9.10 30.48 4.34
CA THR A 267 -9.18 29.07 4.73
C THR A 267 -10.62 28.61 4.76
N GLY A 268 -10.87 27.33 4.51
CA GLY A 268 -12.23 26.81 4.51
C GLY A 268 -12.33 25.30 4.40
N ALA A 269 -13.56 24.82 4.33
CA ALA A 269 -13.90 23.42 4.11
C ALA A 269 -14.85 23.28 2.93
N VAL A 270 -14.57 22.32 2.07
CA VAL A 270 -15.37 21.93 0.91
C VAL A 270 -16.36 20.85 1.34
N LYS A 271 -17.65 21.08 1.15
CA LYS A 271 -18.71 20.10 1.42
C LYS A 271 -19.65 20.03 0.22
N GLY A 272 -19.41 19.06 -0.66
CA GLY A 272 -20.16 18.92 -1.90
C GLY A 272 -20.11 20.18 -2.77
N SER A 273 -21.25 20.86 -2.93
CA SER A 273 -21.38 22.08 -3.73
C SER A 273 -21.17 23.38 -2.93
N THR A 274 -20.65 23.31 -1.72
CA THR A 274 -20.43 24.48 -0.85
C THR A 274 -19.01 24.51 -0.31
N ILE A 275 -18.41 25.69 -0.28
CA ILE A 275 -17.17 25.98 0.45
C ILE A 275 -17.50 27.04 1.49
N SER A 276 -17.11 26.84 2.74
CA SER A 276 -17.28 27.80 3.80
C SER A 276 -16.01 27.94 4.64
N GLY A 277 -15.71 29.15 5.09
CA GLY A 277 -14.49 29.38 5.82
C GLY A 277 -14.32 30.81 6.34
N THR A 278 -13.08 31.17 6.66
CA THR A 278 -12.68 32.45 7.25
C THR A 278 -11.56 33.12 6.44
N ARG A 279 -11.44 34.44 6.57
CA ARG A 279 -10.32 35.24 6.03
C ARG A 279 -9.42 35.67 7.18
N ALA A 280 -8.13 35.69 6.95
CA ALA A 280 -7.15 36.14 7.96
C ALA A 280 -7.41 37.62 8.39
N ALA A 281 -7.92 38.45 7.49
CA ALA A 281 -8.33 39.84 7.77
C ALA A 281 -9.65 39.97 8.57
N GLY A 282 -10.21 38.82 8.99
CA GLY A 282 -11.51 38.74 9.68
C GLY A 282 -12.69 38.56 8.73
N GLY A 283 -13.74 37.94 9.26
CA GLY A 283 -14.99 37.67 8.56
C GLY A 283 -15.05 36.29 7.91
N ASN A 284 -16.29 35.82 7.78
CA ASN A 284 -16.59 34.55 7.12
C ASN A 284 -16.79 34.77 5.62
N TRP A 285 -16.60 33.71 4.85
CA TRP A 285 -16.93 33.64 3.43
C TRP A 285 -17.60 32.31 3.09
N THR A 286 -18.43 32.33 2.09
CA THR A 286 -19.09 31.15 1.56
C THR A 286 -19.15 31.23 0.04
N ALA A 287 -18.90 30.14 -0.61
CA ALA A 287 -19.07 29.99 -2.06
C ALA A 287 -19.89 28.75 -2.37
N SER A 288 -20.68 28.78 -3.42
CA SER A 288 -21.54 27.66 -3.84
C SER A 288 -21.54 27.48 -5.36
N ARG A 289 -21.82 26.27 -5.83
CA ARG A 289 -22.00 25.93 -7.25
C ARG A 289 -23.17 25.01 -7.46
#